data_33ba8f3db6abcfec02c4c31985e0eb67
#
_entry.id   33ba8f3db6abcfec02c4c31985e0eb67
#
_cell.length_a   1.000
_cell.length_b   1.000
_cell.length_c   1.000
_cell.angle_alpha   90.00
_cell.angle_beta   90.00
_cell.angle_gamma   90.00
#
_symmetry.space_group_name_H-M   'P 1'
#
loop_
_entity.id
_entity.type
_entity.pdbx_description
1 polymer ?
#
loop_
_entity_poly.entity_id
_entity_poly.type
_entity_poly.pdbx_seq_one_letter_code
_entity_poly.pdbx_strand_id
1 'polypeptide(L)'
;MVRAYYYTALIEGQEYLPLRPLFDWLAYNGYTMVTKPTKEFTDSLGRRRIKGNMDIELAIDMLEMAEHIEHAILFSGDGDFRSLVEAVQRCGVRVTVVSSIASQPPMAADELRRQADIFTDLTELRTKVGRDPSERPPPRERGEMHPP
;
A
#
# COMPACT_ATOMS: atom_id res chain seq x y z
N MET A 1 11.95 -11.80 -10.77
CA MET A 1 10.50 -11.98 -10.70
C MET A 1 9.91 -10.98 -9.72
N VAL A 2 8.92 -10.25 -10.12
CA VAL A 2 8.30 -9.22 -9.28
C VAL A 2 7.00 -9.76 -8.72
N ARG A 3 6.85 -9.66 -7.39
CA ARG A 3 5.59 -9.94 -6.70
C ARG A 3 5.17 -8.71 -5.93
N ALA A 4 3.89 -8.41 -5.99
CA ALA A 4 3.30 -7.27 -5.28
C ALA A 4 2.29 -7.77 -4.25
N TYR A 5 2.41 -7.25 -3.04
CA TYR A 5 1.53 -7.58 -1.91
C TYR A 5 0.77 -6.34 -1.47
N TYR A 6 -0.50 -6.50 -1.24
CA TYR A 6 -1.35 -5.45 -0.71
C TYR A 6 -1.94 -5.87 0.63
N TYR A 7 -1.67 -5.07 1.65
CA TYR A 7 -2.07 -5.37 3.03
C TYR A 7 -3.23 -4.48 3.43
N THR A 8 -4.32 -5.08 3.84
CA THR A 8 -5.51 -4.35 4.28
C THR A 8 -6.24 -5.07 5.40
N ALA A 9 -6.75 -4.30 6.34
CA ALA A 9 -7.62 -4.81 7.39
C ALA A 9 -9.08 -4.67 6.94
N LEU A 10 -9.87 -5.71 7.18
CA LEU A 10 -11.30 -5.73 6.88
C LEU A 10 -12.08 -5.57 8.18
N ILE A 11 -13.07 -4.69 8.20
CA ILE A 11 -13.94 -4.51 9.37
C ILE A 11 -14.89 -5.70 9.45
N GLU A 12 -14.84 -6.41 10.57
CA GLU A 12 -15.69 -7.56 10.83
C GLU A 12 -17.18 -7.16 10.87
N GLY A 13 -18.04 -7.94 10.23
CA GLY A 13 -19.49 -7.71 10.22
C GLY A 13 -20.00 -6.73 9.16
N GLN A 14 -19.15 -6.17 8.34
CA GLN A 14 -19.59 -5.38 7.19
C GLN A 14 -19.90 -6.30 6.00
N GLU A 15 -21.17 -6.34 5.61
CA GLU A 15 -21.60 -7.06 4.41
C GLU A 15 -21.20 -6.33 3.13
N TYR A 16 -21.14 -5.00 3.18
CA TYR A 16 -20.76 -4.17 2.05
C TYR A 16 -19.40 -3.52 2.29
N LEU A 17 -18.46 -3.83 1.39
CA LEU A 17 -17.13 -3.22 1.37
C LEU A 17 -17.04 -2.27 0.19
N PRO A 18 -16.99 -0.95 0.42
CA PRO A 18 -16.87 0.05 -0.66
C PRO A 18 -15.63 -0.18 -1.53
N LEU A 19 -14.57 -0.77 -0.95
CA LEU A 19 -13.30 -1.03 -1.64
C LEU A 19 -13.23 -2.43 -2.27
N ARG A 20 -14.27 -3.23 -2.19
CA ARG A 20 -14.28 -4.58 -2.75
C ARG A 20 -13.95 -4.62 -4.25
N PRO A 21 -14.48 -3.72 -5.09
CA PRO A 21 -14.07 -3.68 -6.49
C PRO A 21 -12.58 -3.46 -6.70
N LEU A 22 -11.93 -2.64 -5.87
CA LEU A 22 -10.48 -2.45 -5.88
C LEU A 22 -9.75 -3.74 -5.49
N PHE A 23 -10.19 -4.42 -4.45
CA PHE A 23 -9.57 -5.67 -3.99
C PHE A 23 -9.68 -6.76 -5.04
N ASP A 24 -10.83 -6.89 -5.68
CA ASP A 24 -11.04 -7.85 -6.76
C ASP A 24 -10.14 -7.54 -7.96
N TRP A 25 -10.00 -6.27 -8.31
CA TRP A 25 -9.12 -5.83 -9.39
C TRP A 25 -7.65 -6.14 -9.08
N LEU A 26 -7.19 -5.87 -7.87
CA LEU A 26 -5.82 -6.15 -7.44
C LEU A 26 -5.53 -7.65 -7.50
N ALA A 27 -6.42 -8.47 -6.96
CA ALA A 27 -6.28 -9.92 -6.98
C ALA A 27 -6.25 -10.47 -8.42
N TYR A 28 -7.12 -9.97 -9.27
CA TYR A 28 -7.18 -10.35 -10.68
C TYR A 28 -5.90 -9.98 -11.44
N ASN A 29 -5.27 -8.86 -11.08
CA ASN A 29 -4.06 -8.36 -11.72
C ASN A 29 -2.76 -8.88 -11.07
N GLY A 30 -2.83 -9.95 -10.32
CA GLY A 30 -1.65 -10.65 -9.81
C GLY A 30 -1.09 -10.12 -8.49
N TYR A 31 -1.79 -9.20 -7.82
CA TYR A 31 -1.43 -8.80 -6.46
C TYR A 31 -1.84 -9.86 -5.46
N THR A 32 -0.96 -10.14 -4.52
CA THR A 32 -1.31 -11.00 -3.40
C THR A 32 -1.98 -10.15 -2.32
N MET A 33 -3.23 -10.45 -2.03
CA MET A 33 -4.00 -9.77 -1.00
C MET A 33 -3.74 -10.42 0.35
N VAL A 34 -3.27 -9.64 1.31
CA VAL A 34 -3.10 -10.08 2.69
C VAL A 34 -4.09 -9.30 3.55
N THR A 35 -5.06 -10.01 4.08
CA THR A 35 -6.16 -9.40 4.83
C THR A 35 -6.31 -10.05 6.20
N LYS A 36 -6.83 -9.30 7.16
CA LYS A 36 -7.30 -9.85 8.43
C LYS A 36 -8.55 -9.12 8.89
N PRO A 37 -9.47 -9.79 9.60
CA PRO A 37 -10.60 -9.12 10.20
C PRO A 37 -10.13 -8.21 11.34
N THR A 38 -10.73 -7.04 11.43
CA THR A 38 -10.55 -6.10 12.53
C THR A 38 -11.89 -5.74 13.13
N LYS A 39 -11.86 -5.30 14.39
CA LYS A 39 -13.08 -4.87 15.09
C LYS A 39 -13.14 -3.36 15.16
N GLU A 40 -14.31 -2.83 14.88
CA GLU A 40 -14.64 -1.44 15.16
C GLU A 40 -15.13 -1.32 16.60
N PHE A 41 -14.65 -0.32 17.32
CA PHE A 41 -15.10 -0.04 18.69
C PHE A 41 -15.29 1.46 18.88
N THR A 42 -16.11 1.81 19.87
CA THR A 42 -16.31 3.20 20.26
C THR A 42 -15.42 3.50 21.47
N ASP A 43 -14.59 4.53 21.36
CA ASP A 43 -13.74 4.94 22.47
C ASP A 43 -14.51 5.69 23.54
N SER A 44 -13.84 6.03 24.64
CA SER A 44 -14.44 6.75 25.77
C SER A 44 -14.98 8.15 25.39
N LEU A 45 -14.58 8.70 24.25
CA LEU A 45 -15.02 9.98 23.72
C LEU A 45 -16.14 9.85 22.68
N GLY A 46 -16.68 8.64 22.47
CA GLY A 46 -17.73 8.38 21.49
C GLY A 46 -17.26 8.29 20.04
N ARG A 47 -15.95 8.27 19.80
CA ARG A 47 -15.39 8.15 18.44
C ARG A 47 -15.31 6.69 18.02
N ARG A 48 -15.65 6.43 16.76
CA ARG A 48 -15.42 5.13 16.15
C ARG A 48 -13.94 4.94 15.85
N ARG A 49 -13.38 3.84 16.33
CA ARG A 49 -12.00 3.46 16.06
C ARG A 49 -11.93 2.03 15.59
N ILE A 50 -10.97 1.78 14.72
CA ILE A 50 -10.64 0.44 14.24
C ILE A 50 -9.45 -0.07 15.06
N LYS A 51 -9.62 -1.23 15.69
CA LYS A 51 -8.54 -1.86 16.42
C LYS A 51 -7.77 -2.80 15.52
N GLY A 52 -6.50 -2.49 15.34
CA GLY A 52 -5.58 -3.30 14.57
C GLY A 52 -5.25 -2.68 13.21
N ASN A 53 -4.08 -2.98 12.75
CA ASN A 53 -3.57 -2.64 11.42
C ASN A 53 -2.77 -3.83 10.89
N MET A 54 -2.20 -3.68 9.71
CA MET A 54 -1.45 -4.74 9.04
C MET A 54 0.07 -4.55 9.10
N ASP A 55 0.56 -3.66 9.95
CA ASP A 55 1.98 -3.31 9.99
C ASP A 55 2.85 -4.48 10.42
N ILE A 56 2.39 -5.26 11.39
CA ILE A 56 3.13 -6.43 11.88
C ILE A 56 3.17 -7.51 10.81
N GLU A 57 2.06 -7.79 10.16
CA GLU A 57 1.97 -8.80 9.10
C GLU A 57 2.88 -8.42 7.93
N LEU A 58 2.86 -7.16 7.51
CA LEU A 58 3.74 -6.65 6.48
C LEU A 58 5.21 -6.80 6.89
N ALA A 59 5.55 -6.43 8.12
CA ALA A 59 6.91 -6.49 8.62
C ALA A 59 7.45 -7.92 8.66
N ILE A 60 6.64 -8.86 9.14
CA ILE A 60 7.01 -10.28 9.19
C ILE A 60 7.24 -10.82 7.79
N ASP A 61 6.31 -10.59 6.88
CA ASP A 61 6.40 -11.08 5.50
C ASP A 61 7.62 -10.49 4.78
N MET A 62 7.89 -9.22 4.95
CA MET A 62 9.04 -8.57 4.33
C MET A 62 10.36 -9.13 4.85
N LEU A 63 10.45 -9.39 6.16
CA LEU A 63 11.63 -10.00 6.77
C LEU A 63 11.83 -11.45 6.32
N GLU A 64 10.76 -12.23 6.19
CA GLU A 64 10.83 -13.59 5.69
C GLU A 64 11.28 -13.62 4.22
N MET A 65 10.79 -12.69 3.41
CA MET A 65 11.19 -12.59 2.00
C MET A 65 12.60 -12.03 1.80
N ALA A 66 13.14 -11.30 2.77
CA ALA A 66 14.44 -10.64 2.65
C ALA A 66 15.59 -11.60 2.32
N GLU A 67 15.48 -12.87 2.71
CA GLU A 67 16.49 -13.89 2.38
C GLU A 67 16.48 -14.30 0.90
N HIS A 68 15.43 -13.99 0.17
CA HIS A 68 15.18 -14.47 -1.19
C HIS A 68 15.11 -13.35 -2.23
N ILE A 69 15.27 -12.08 -1.82
CA ILE A 69 15.15 -10.94 -2.70
C ILE A 69 16.39 -10.05 -2.63
N GLU A 70 16.62 -9.28 -3.66
CA GLU A 70 17.72 -8.32 -3.73
C GLU A 70 17.23 -6.88 -3.55
N HIS A 71 15.99 -6.61 -3.87
CA HIS A 71 15.39 -5.30 -3.80
C HIS A 71 13.95 -5.38 -3.30
N ALA A 72 13.64 -4.56 -2.31
CA ALA A 72 12.29 -4.40 -1.79
C ALA A 72 11.82 -2.97 -2.04
N ILE A 73 10.57 -2.83 -2.43
CA ILE A 73 9.92 -1.53 -2.61
C ILE A 73 8.77 -1.43 -1.61
N LEU A 74 8.87 -0.48 -0.70
CA LEU A 74 7.88 -0.24 0.33
C LEU A 74 7.11 1.05 0.01
N PHE A 75 5.80 0.91 -0.22
CA PHE A 75 4.90 2.04 -0.38
C PHE A 75 4.32 2.41 0.99
N SER A 76 4.95 3.31 1.69
CA SER A 76 4.51 3.78 3.01
C SER A 76 5.19 5.08 3.38
N GLY A 77 4.52 5.88 4.18
CA GLY A 77 5.08 7.07 4.81
C GLY A 77 5.24 6.95 6.33
N ASP A 78 4.92 5.77 6.88
CA ASP A 78 4.92 5.54 8.33
C ASP A 78 6.35 5.36 8.86
N GLY A 79 6.77 6.27 9.75
CA GLY A 79 8.08 6.24 10.39
C GLY A 79 8.33 4.98 11.23
N ASP A 80 7.28 4.30 11.67
CA ASP A 80 7.41 3.05 12.42
C ASP A 80 8.11 1.95 11.59
N PHE A 81 8.06 2.06 10.26
CA PHE A 81 8.76 1.13 9.38
C PHE A 81 10.27 1.37 9.25
N ARG A 82 10.81 2.43 9.86
CA ARG A 82 12.25 2.68 9.82
C ARG A 82 13.06 1.46 10.31
N SER A 83 12.67 0.88 11.43
CA SER A 83 13.35 -0.30 11.98
C SER A 83 13.23 -1.52 11.08
N LEU A 84 12.10 -1.68 10.39
CA LEU A 84 11.93 -2.72 9.40
C LEU A 84 12.88 -2.54 8.22
N VAL A 85 12.97 -1.35 7.67
CA VAL A 85 13.88 -1.02 6.57
C VAL A 85 15.31 -1.34 6.96
N GLU A 86 15.74 -0.90 8.14
CA GLU A 86 17.07 -1.20 8.66
C GLU A 86 17.34 -2.70 8.78
N ALA A 87 16.37 -3.46 9.30
CA ALA A 87 16.50 -4.92 9.44
C ALA A 87 16.62 -5.63 8.09
N VAL A 88 15.85 -5.21 7.11
CA VAL A 88 15.89 -5.75 5.74
C VAL A 88 17.22 -5.41 5.06
N GLN A 89 17.71 -4.20 5.25
CA GLN A 89 19.02 -3.78 4.74
C GLN A 89 20.17 -4.61 5.32
N ARG A 90 20.08 -5.00 6.60
CA ARG A 90 21.08 -5.90 7.21
C ARG A 90 21.12 -7.27 6.56
N CYS A 91 20.06 -7.69 5.90
CA CYS A 91 20.03 -8.91 5.11
C CYS A 91 20.67 -8.74 3.71
N GLY A 92 21.20 -7.57 3.39
CA GLY A 92 21.81 -7.29 2.09
C GLY A 92 20.82 -6.85 1.02
N VAL A 93 19.61 -6.45 1.41
CA VAL A 93 18.56 -6.03 0.50
C VAL A 93 18.56 -4.52 0.33
N ARG A 94 18.49 -4.06 -0.90
CA ARG A 94 18.26 -2.64 -1.19
C ARG A 94 16.79 -2.31 -0.97
N VAL A 95 16.51 -1.22 -0.29
CA VAL A 95 15.13 -0.78 -0.01
C VAL A 95 14.85 0.57 -0.65
N THR A 96 13.84 0.60 -1.49
CA THR A 96 13.25 1.84 -2.01
C THR A 96 11.95 2.11 -1.24
N VAL A 97 11.83 3.30 -0.70
CA VAL A 97 10.58 3.76 -0.09
C VAL A 97 9.89 4.73 -1.06
N VAL A 98 8.62 4.49 -1.30
CA VAL A 98 7.77 5.35 -2.13
C VAL A 98 6.69 5.96 -1.26
N SER A 99 6.63 7.27 -1.22
CA SER A 99 5.63 7.99 -0.45
C SER A 99 5.45 9.41 -0.99
N SER A 100 4.61 10.20 -0.35
CA SER A 100 4.36 11.59 -0.73
C SER A 100 4.91 12.56 0.30
N ILE A 101 5.72 13.51 -0.16
CA ILE A 101 6.16 14.66 0.65
C ILE A 101 5.33 15.91 0.35
N ALA A 102 4.51 15.86 -0.70
CA ALA A 102 3.68 17.00 -1.12
C ALA A 102 2.38 17.17 -0.30
N SER A 103 1.98 16.16 0.47
CA SER A 103 0.80 16.24 1.33
C SER A 103 1.03 17.13 2.55
N GLN A 104 -0.04 17.67 3.11
CA GLN A 104 -0.01 18.53 4.30
C GLN A 104 -0.82 17.89 5.43
N PRO A 105 -0.21 17.35 6.51
CA PRO A 105 1.25 17.19 6.70
C PRO A 105 1.86 16.17 5.74
N PRO A 106 3.19 16.20 5.51
CA PRO A 106 3.84 15.20 4.67
C PRO A 106 3.55 13.78 5.17
N MET A 107 3.18 12.89 4.25
CA MET A 107 2.93 11.49 4.60
C MET A 107 4.22 10.72 4.89
N ALA A 108 5.34 11.16 4.33
CA ALA A 108 6.62 10.53 4.56
C ALA A 108 7.27 11.08 5.83
N ALA A 109 7.49 10.22 6.81
CA ALA A 109 8.29 10.55 7.97
C ALA A 109 9.76 10.71 7.59
N ASP A 110 10.40 11.74 8.13
CA ASP A 110 11.78 12.08 7.81
C ASP A 110 12.76 10.95 8.15
N GLU A 111 12.56 10.28 9.26
CA GLU A 111 13.37 9.14 9.68
C GLU A 111 13.30 7.95 8.71
N LEU A 112 12.13 7.69 8.13
CA LEU A 112 11.95 6.65 7.14
C LEU A 112 12.65 7.02 5.83
N ARG A 113 12.49 8.26 5.40
CA ARG A 113 13.13 8.78 4.21
C ARG A 113 14.64 8.68 4.27
N ARG A 114 15.23 9.01 5.42
CA ARG A 114 16.69 8.95 5.63
C ARG A 114 17.22 7.53 5.66
N GLN A 115 16.43 6.59 6.18
CA GLN A 115 16.85 5.19 6.26
C GLN A 115 16.83 4.48 4.91
N ALA A 116 15.94 4.84 4.00
CA ALA A 116 15.83 4.22 2.69
C ALA A 116 17.10 4.38 1.86
N ASP A 117 17.48 3.36 1.10
CA ASP A 117 18.55 3.48 0.11
C ASP A 117 18.15 4.44 -1.01
N ILE A 118 16.90 4.34 -1.45
CA ILE A 118 16.30 5.22 -2.43
C ILE A 118 14.95 5.66 -1.91
N PHE A 119 14.69 6.95 -1.96
CA PHE A 119 13.38 7.52 -1.71
C PHE A 119 12.81 8.06 -3.02
N THR A 120 11.58 7.66 -3.34
CA THR A 120 10.86 8.15 -4.51
C THR A 120 9.58 8.83 -4.09
N ASP A 121 9.41 10.08 -4.48
CA ASP A 121 8.15 10.79 -4.29
C ASP A 121 7.10 10.28 -5.29
N LEU A 122 5.88 10.08 -4.83
CA LEU A 122 4.78 9.65 -5.69
C LEU A 122 4.54 10.61 -6.86
N THR A 123 4.80 11.91 -6.66
CA THR A 123 4.68 12.91 -7.72
C THR A 123 5.69 12.66 -8.83
N GLU A 124 6.95 12.34 -8.48
CA GLU A 124 7.97 11.96 -9.47
C GLU A 124 7.61 10.68 -10.22
N LEU A 125 7.11 9.69 -9.49
CA LEU A 125 6.69 8.44 -10.09
C LEU A 125 5.55 8.66 -11.08
N ARG A 126 4.62 9.53 -10.75
CA ARG A 126 3.51 9.90 -11.63
C ARG A 126 4.01 10.52 -12.95
N THR A 127 5.04 11.36 -12.92
CA THR A 127 5.60 11.97 -14.13
C THR A 127 6.34 10.97 -15.00
N LYS A 128 6.95 9.93 -14.40
CA LYS A 128 7.73 8.91 -15.12
C LYS A 128 6.88 7.77 -15.69
N VAL A 129 5.80 7.39 -15.01
CA VAL A 129 4.98 6.23 -15.38
C VAL A 129 3.54 6.59 -15.70
N GLY A 130 3.11 7.83 -15.37
CA GLY A 130 1.78 8.32 -15.68
C GLY A 130 1.61 8.52 -17.17
N ARG A 131 0.44 8.11 -17.70
CA ARG A 131 0.08 8.41 -19.08
C ARG A 131 -0.27 9.88 -19.21
N ASP A 132 0.16 10.50 -20.30
CA ASP A 132 -0.33 11.81 -20.69
C ASP A 132 -1.86 11.75 -20.77
N PRO A 133 -2.59 12.71 -20.16
CA PRO A 133 -4.04 12.77 -20.30
C PRO A 133 -4.54 12.78 -21.74
N SER A 134 -3.76 13.30 -22.69
CA SER A 134 -4.05 13.27 -24.13
C SER A 134 -3.97 11.86 -24.74
N GLU A 135 -3.24 10.95 -24.10
CA GLU A 135 -3.07 9.56 -24.53
C GLU A 135 -4.09 8.62 -23.90
N ARG A 136 -4.94 9.14 -23.00
CA ARG A 136 -6.01 8.32 -22.43
C ARG A 136 -7.01 7.99 -23.52
N PRO A 137 -7.34 6.72 -23.72
CA PRO A 137 -8.43 6.37 -24.60
C PRO A 137 -9.71 7.07 -24.11
N PRO A 138 -10.57 7.52 -25.01
CA PRO A 138 -11.83 8.13 -24.60
C PRO A 138 -12.58 7.16 -23.68
N PRO A 139 -13.33 7.70 -22.70
CA PRO A 139 -14.16 6.84 -21.86
C PRO A 139 -14.95 5.92 -22.77
N ARG A 140 -14.87 4.63 -22.54
CA ARG A 140 -15.76 3.70 -23.21
C ARG A 140 -17.16 4.18 -22.86
N GLU A 141 -17.89 4.64 -23.86
CA GLU A 141 -19.32 4.78 -23.71
C GLU A 141 -19.79 3.45 -23.13
N ARG A 142 -20.37 3.51 -21.96
CA ARG A 142 -21.11 2.36 -21.47
C ARG A 142 -22.18 2.12 -22.51
N GLY A 143 -21.91 1.19 -23.41
CA GLY A 143 -22.95 0.74 -24.30
C GLY A 143 -24.15 0.51 -23.43
N GLU A 144 -25.26 1.14 -23.79
CA GLU A 144 -26.52 0.87 -23.13
C GLU A 144 -26.66 -0.65 -23.12
N MET A 145 -26.48 -1.26 -21.93
CA MET A 145 -26.85 -2.63 -21.74
C MET A 145 -28.36 -2.64 -21.87
N HIS A 146 -28.84 -2.94 -23.06
CA HIS A 146 -30.23 -3.30 -23.20
C HIS A 146 -30.44 -4.57 -22.38
N PRO A 147 -31.28 -4.52 -21.33
CA PRO A 147 -31.64 -5.74 -20.64
C PRO A 147 -32.27 -6.70 -21.67
N PRO A 148 -31.96 -7.98 -21.57
CA PRO A 148 -32.56 -8.96 -22.44
C PRO A 148 -34.09 -8.99 -22.32
#